data_d9261fa111b8858085ddd7c1999762ae
#
_entry.id   d9261fa111b8858085ddd7c1999762ae
#
_cell.length_a   1.000
_cell.length_b   1.000
_cell.length_c   1.000
_cell.angle_alpha   90.00
_cell.angle_beta   90.00
_cell.angle_gamma   90.00
#
_symmetry.space_group_name_H-M   'P 1'
#
loop_
_entity.id
_entity.type
_entity.pdbx_description
1 polymer ?
#
loop_
_entity_poly.entity_id
_entity_poly.type
_entity_poly.pdbx_seq_one_letter_code
_entity_poly.pdbx_strand_id
1 'polypeptide(L)'
;MERSFPSFRTAFAECLTGEADGYVLELPGWAGESLERLEETTVAVFDWYGARSTPRRPAVSREDVTDPSHWFHWGEHRAFVLCFAPCFREDHARYGFGRPETFVMFQHERAFHRRHPQQIPVGVRRAVRRTFDEAGRGYEYDIGAVPTYD
;
A
#
# COMPACT_ATOMS: atom_id res chain seq x y z
N MET A 1 9.66 2.14 13.02
CA MET A 1 10.35 1.70 11.77
C MET A 1 11.61 0.89 12.02
N GLU A 2 12.52 1.30 12.90
CA GLU A 2 13.76 0.53 13.18
C GLU A 2 13.48 -0.92 13.57
N ARG A 3 12.57 -1.13 14.54
CA ARG A 3 12.21 -2.46 15.03
C ARG A 3 11.48 -3.33 13.98
N SER A 4 10.81 -2.71 13.03
CA SER A 4 10.04 -3.40 11.97
C SER A 4 10.89 -3.78 10.75
N PHE A 5 12.10 -3.23 10.64
CA PHE A 5 12.95 -3.41 9.47
C PHE A 5 13.36 -4.87 9.18
N PRO A 6 13.76 -5.67 10.19
CA PRO A 6 14.06 -7.09 9.94
C PRO A 6 12.84 -7.84 9.36
N SER A 7 11.66 -7.64 9.95
CA SER A 7 10.41 -8.27 9.48
C SER A 7 10.02 -7.82 8.08
N PHE A 8 10.19 -6.52 7.77
CA PHE A 8 9.97 -6.00 6.42
C PHE A 8 10.88 -6.70 5.40
N ARG A 9 12.18 -6.81 5.68
CA ARG A 9 13.14 -7.50 4.79
C ARG A 9 12.78 -8.96 4.57
N THR A 10 12.44 -9.66 5.65
CA THR A 10 12.02 -11.07 5.59
C THR A 10 10.78 -11.21 4.73
N ALA A 11 9.74 -10.43 4.97
CA ALA A 11 8.50 -10.48 4.19
C ALA A 11 8.73 -10.20 2.70
N PHE A 12 9.57 -9.23 2.35
CA PHE A 12 9.91 -8.97 0.94
C PHE A 12 10.68 -10.14 0.30
N ALA A 13 11.56 -10.81 1.04
CA ALA A 13 12.23 -12.03 0.55
C ALA A 13 11.23 -13.18 0.35
N GLU A 14 10.32 -13.39 1.30
CA GLU A 14 9.24 -14.38 1.23
C GLU A 14 8.26 -14.11 0.07
N CYS A 15 8.05 -12.85 -0.31
CA CYS A 15 7.27 -12.52 -1.49
C CYS A 15 7.90 -13.08 -2.78
N LEU A 16 9.22 -13.20 -2.85
CA LEU A 16 9.92 -13.75 -4.02
C LEU A 16 9.68 -15.25 -4.18
N THR A 17 9.54 -15.98 -3.08
CA THR A 17 9.26 -17.43 -3.06
C THR A 17 7.76 -17.73 -3.10
N GLY A 18 6.92 -16.75 -2.79
CA GLY A 18 5.47 -16.91 -2.75
C GLY A 18 4.91 -17.30 -1.39
N GLU A 19 5.74 -17.26 -0.36
CA GLU A 19 5.34 -17.55 1.03
C GLU A 19 4.59 -16.36 1.66
N ALA A 20 4.82 -15.13 1.15
CA ALA A 20 4.09 -13.94 1.53
C ALA A 20 3.58 -13.18 0.29
N ASP A 21 2.54 -12.37 0.46
CA ASP A 21 2.00 -11.47 -0.57
C ASP A 21 2.45 -10.02 -0.37
N GLY A 22 2.94 -9.67 0.82
CA GLY A 22 3.36 -8.32 1.17
C GLY A 22 3.69 -8.18 2.65
N TYR A 23 3.72 -6.95 3.10
CA TYR A 23 4.04 -6.57 4.47
C TYR A 23 3.07 -5.50 4.97
N VAL A 24 2.67 -5.57 6.23
CA VAL A 24 1.87 -4.54 6.88
C VAL A 24 2.67 -3.90 8.00
N LEU A 25 2.88 -2.60 7.88
CA LEU A 25 3.46 -1.77 8.93
C LEU A 25 2.34 -1.16 9.76
N GLU A 26 2.32 -1.47 11.06
CA GLU A 26 1.44 -0.85 12.02
C GLU A 26 2.12 0.37 12.64
N LEU A 27 1.40 1.49 12.69
CA LEU A 27 1.84 2.78 13.23
C LEU A 27 0.80 3.28 14.25
N PRO A 28 1.20 4.15 15.18
CA PRO A 28 0.25 4.82 16.08
C PRO A 28 -0.84 5.58 15.29
N GLY A 29 -2.04 5.70 15.86
CA GLY A 29 -3.17 6.35 15.20
C GLY A 29 -2.93 7.80 14.80
N TRP A 30 -2.15 8.54 15.58
CA TRP A 30 -1.79 9.92 15.22
C TRP A 30 -1.08 10.04 13.86
N ALA A 31 -0.45 8.96 13.38
CA ALA A 31 0.22 8.92 12.08
C ALA A 31 -0.74 9.04 10.88
N GLY A 32 -2.03 8.82 11.11
CA GLY A 32 -3.08 8.91 10.10
C GLY A 32 -4.35 9.59 10.61
N GLU A 33 -4.24 10.51 11.58
CA GLU A 33 -5.38 11.23 12.17
C GLU A 33 -6.03 12.24 11.19
N SER A 34 -5.28 12.66 10.16
CA SER A 34 -5.76 13.48 9.05
C SER A 34 -5.10 13.02 7.75
N LEU A 35 -5.67 13.40 6.59
CA LEU A 35 -5.07 13.10 5.27
C LEU A 35 -3.68 13.71 5.16
N GLU A 36 -3.52 14.96 5.58
CA GLU A 36 -2.23 15.65 5.57
C GLU A 36 -1.16 14.90 6.39
N ARG A 37 -1.53 14.48 7.61
CA ARG A 37 -0.63 13.70 8.47
C ARG A 37 -0.32 12.33 7.86
N LEU A 38 -1.28 11.69 7.23
CA LEU A 38 -1.10 10.42 6.55
C LEU A 38 -0.13 10.53 5.36
N GLU A 39 -0.24 11.60 4.57
CA GLU A 39 0.70 11.88 3.47
C GLU A 39 2.13 12.09 4.00
N GLU A 40 2.31 12.97 5.01
CA GLU A 40 3.62 13.18 5.65
C GLU A 40 4.20 11.88 6.20
N THR A 41 3.37 11.08 6.85
CA THR A 41 3.78 9.78 7.39
C THR A 41 4.20 8.82 6.28
N THR A 42 3.46 8.78 5.18
CA THR A 42 3.76 7.89 4.05
C THR A 42 5.07 8.30 3.37
N VAL A 43 5.31 9.59 3.16
CA VAL A 43 6.61 10.12 2.69
C VAL A 43 7.74 9.67 3.61
N ALA A 44 7.60 9.89 4.93
CA ALA A 44 8.62 9.50 5.90
C ALA A 44 8.89 7.99 5.93
N VAL A 45 7.86 7.17 5.76
CA VAL A 45 7.96 5.70 5.66
C VAL A 45 8.72 5.31 4.39
N PHE A 46 8.36 5.87 3.24
CA PHE A 46 9.01 5.56 1.96
C PHE A 46 10.48 5.98 1.97
N ASP A 47 10.79 7.18 2.46
CA ASP A 47 12.16 7.67 2.57
C ASP A 47 12.99 6.79 3.50
N TRP A 48 12.41 6.42 4.64
CA TRP A 48 13.12 5.63 5.63
C TRP A 48 13.50 4.23 5.11
N TYR A 49 12.56 3.53 4.45
CA TYR A 49 12.83 2.24 3.82
C TYR A 49 13.69 2.41 2.57
N GLY A 50 13.36 3.35 1.69
CA GLY A 50 14.10 3.61 0.45
C GLY A 50 15.58 3.91 0.67
N ALA A 51 15.91 4.68 1.73
CA ALA A 51 17.30 4.95 2.11
C ALA A 51 18.10 3.70 2.51
N ARG A 52 17.41 2.61 2.90
CA ARG A 52 18.00 1.31 3.29
C ARG A 52 17.93 0.26 2.21
N SER A 53 17.37 0.61 1.08
CA SER A 53 17.29 -0.24 -0.11
C SER A 53 18.67 -0.40 -0.78
N THR A 54 18.86 -1.48 -1.53
CA THR A 54 20.04 -1.68 -2.36
C THR A 54 19.59 -2.04 -3.78
N PRO A 55 19.80 -1.18 -4.79
CA PRO A 55 20.38 0.16 -4.66
C PRO A 55 19.52 1.12 -3.83
N ARG A 56 20.16 2.13 -3.21
CA ARG A 56 19.44 3.16 -2.45
C ARG A 56 18.50 3.92 -3.37
N ARG A 57 17.28 4.17 -2.91
CA ARG A 57 16.28 4.94 -3.65
C ARG A 57 16.36 6.43 -3.30
N PRO A 58 16.03 7.32 -4.26
CA PRO A 58 15.91 8.74 -3.99
C PRO A 58 14.79 9.00 -2.97
N ALA A 59 14.82 10.18 -2.35
CA ALA A 59 13.73 10.66 -1.53
C ALA A 59 12.47 10.84 -2.39
N VAL A 60 11.31 10.56 -1.80
CA VAL A 60 10.01 10.75 -2.45
C VAL A 60 9.39 12.07 -2.01
N SER A 61 8.58 12.66 -2.89
CA SER A 61 7.83 13.87 -2.60
C SER A 61 6.41 13.56 -2.13
N ARG A 62 5.69 14.59 -1.71
CA ARG A 62 4.26 14.49 -1.40
C ARG A 62 3.43 14.17 -2.66
N GLU A 63 3.81 14.74 -3.79
CA GLU A 63 3.19 14.44 -5.08
C GLU A 63 3.33 12.96 -5.44
N ASP A 64 4.51 12.36 -5.18
CA ASP A 64 4.73 10.95 -5.45
C ASP A 64 3.76 10.05 -4.64
N VAL A 65 3.58 10.30 -3.35
CA VAL A 65 2.72 9.45 -2.51
C VAL A 65 1.23 9.67 -2.76
N THR A 66 0.84 10.78 -3.37
CA THR A 66 -0.53 11.07 -3.77
C THR A 66 -0.84 10.68 -5.21
N ASP A 67 0.17 10.36 -6.02
CA ASP A 67 0.01 9.84 -7.37
C ASP A 67 -0.43 8.37 -7.31
N PRO A 68 -1.63 8.00 -7.78
CA PRO A 68 -2.11 6.62 -7.77
C PRO A 68 -1.30 5.68 -8.67
N SER A 69 -0.50 6.21 -9.58
CA SER A 69 0.41 5.42 -10.43
C SER A 69 1.77 5.19 -9.78
N HIS A 70 2.06 5.86 -8.66
CA HIS A 70 3.35 5.71 -7.98
C HIS A 70 3.46 4.36 -7.29
N TRP A 71 4.60 3.70 -7.52
CA TRP A 71 4.96 2.47 -6.85
C TRP A 71 6.10 2.70 -5.85
N PHE A 72 5.96 2.13 -4.67
CA PHE A 72 7.09 2.04 -3.76
C PHE A 72 8.13 1.05 -4.31
N HIS A 73 9.39 1.43 -4.30
CA HIS A 73 10.50 0.62 -4.79
C HIS A 73 11.42 0.17 -3.66
N TRP A 74 11.70 -1.14 -3.62
CA TRP A 74 12.66 -1.77 -2.74
C TRP A 74 13.62 -2.66 -3.55
N GLY A 75 14.90 -2.28 -3.65
CA GLY A 75 15.81 -2.94 -4.59
C GLY A 75 15.28 -2.87 -6.01
N GLU A 76 15.27 -3.99 -6.70
CA GLU A 76 14.72 -4.13 -8.05
C GLU A 76 13.20 -4.40 -8.06
N HIS A 77 12.56 -4.46 -6.89
CA HIS A 77 11.17 -4.85 -6.75
C HIS A 77 10.25 -3.65 -6.48
N ARG A 78 9.00 -3.82 -6.84
CA ARG A 78 7.94 -2.82 -6.62
C ARG A 78 6.88 -3.37 -5.69
N ALA A 79 6.30 -2.47 -4.91
CA ALA A 79 5.11 -2.76 -4.12
C ALA A 79 4.05 -1.68 -4.33
N PHE A 80 2.82 -2.13 -4.49
CA PHE A 80 1.64 -1.28 -4.38
C PHE A 80 1.38 -0.98 -2.91
N VAL A 81 1.14 0.27 -2.56
CA VAL A 81 0.96 0.65 -1.16
C VAL A 81 -0.45 1.12 -0.90
N LEU A 82 -1.03 0.61 0.16
CA LEU A 82 -2.35 0.98 0.66
C LEU A 82 -2.24 1.44 2.10
N CYS A 83 -2.87 2.56 2.43
CA CYS A 83 -2.98 3.04 3.79
C CYS A 83 -4.40 2.86 4.32
N PHE A 84 -4.52 2.37 5.56
CA PHE A 84 -5.77 2.33 6.32
C PHE A 84 -5.54 3.15 7.57
N ALA A 85 -6.39 4.14 7.82
CA ALA A 85 -6.11 5.12 8.87
C ALA A 85 -7.39 5.67 9.51
N PRO A 86 -7.28 6.20 10.75
CA PRO A 86 -8.42 6.77 11.47
C PRO A 86 -9.09 7.96 10.76
N CYS A 87 -8.39 8.68 9.88
CA CYS A 87 -8.96 9.78 9.10
C CYS A 87 -10.03 9.34 8.09
N PHE A 88 -10.06 8.07 7.73
CA PHE A 88 -11.06 7.54 6.80
C PHE A 88 -12.32 7.09 7.56
N ARG A 89 -13.48 7.55 7.11
CA ARG A 89 -14.79 7.22 7.67
C ARG A 89 -15.18 5.78 7.31
N GLU A 90 -16.20 5.27 7.97
CA GLU A 90 -16.71 3.90 7.77
C GLU A 90 -17.19 3.62 6.34
N ASP A 91 -17.65 4.65 5.64
CA ASP A 91 -18.10 4.59 4.26
C ASP A 91 -16.95 4.65 3.22
N HIS A 92 -15.70 4.78 3.68
CA HIS A 92 -14.53 4.87 2.82
C HIS A 92 -13.85 3.50 2.62
N ALA A 93 -13.36 3.22 1.41
CA ALA A 93 -12.66 1.97 1.08
C ALA A 93 -11.39 1.72 1.90
N ARG A 94 -10.80 2.78 2.49
CA ARG A 94 -9.60 2.72 3.34
C ARG A 94 -9.90 2.82 4.83
N TYR A 95 -11.14 2.62 5.21
CA TYR A 95 -11.54 2.56 6.63
C TYR A 95 -10.77 1.46 7.38
N GLY A 96 -10.21 1.83 8.51
CA GLY A 96 -9.40 0.94 9.37
C GLY A 96 -10.20 -0.03 10.25
N PHE A 97 -11.49 -0.27 9.96
CA PHE A 97 -12.38 -1.17 10.70
C PHE A 97 -12.51 -0.85 12.20
N GLY A 98 -12.49 0.45 12.53
CA GLY A 98 -12.58 0.94 13.92
C GLY A 98 -11.30 0.77 14.73
N ARG A 99 -10.21 0.34 14.08
CA ARG A 99 -8.90 0.28 14.73
C ARG A 99 -8.34 1.69 14.89
N PRO A 100 -7.79 2.02 16.08
CA PRO A 100 -7.19 3.33 16.30
C PRO A 100 -5.82 3.49 15.62
N GLU A 101 -5.20 2.40 15.19
CA GLU A 101 -3.89 2.39 14.55
C GLU A 101 -3.96 2.81 13.09
N THR A 102 -2.83 3.24 12.54
CA THR A 102 -2.62 3.46 11.11
C THR A 102 -1.84 2.29 10.53
N PHE A 103 -2.28 1.77 9.39
CA PHE A 103 -1.62 0.67 8.70
C PHE A 103 -1.14 1.11 7.33
N VAL A 104 0.13 0.80 7.02
CA VAL A 104 0.72 0.96 5.69
C VAL A 104 1.01 -0.44 5.15
N MET A 105 0.23 -0.87 4.17
CA MET A 105 0.33 -2.19 3.56
C MET A 105 1.12 -2.11 2.25
N PHE A 106 2.23 -2.82 2.19
CA PHE A 106 3.05 -2.99 1.00
C PHE A 106 2.70 -4.32 0.35
N GLN A 107 2.01 -4.29 -0.78
CA GLN A 107 1.67 -5.48 -1.54
C GLN A 107 2.66 -5.64 -2.69
N HIS A 108 3.48 -6.68 -2.62
CA HIS A 108 4.54 -6.93 -3.59
C HIS A 108 3.96 -7.21 -4.98
N GLU A 109 4.59 -6.68 -6.04
CA GLU A 109 4.13 -6.84 -7.43
C GLU A 109 3.92 -8.31 -7.83
N ARG A 110 4.77 -9.23 -7.36
CA ARG A 110 4.62 -10.67 -7.63
C ARG A 110 3.33 -11.28 -7.09
N ALA A 111 2.73 -10.72 -6.03
CA ALA A 111 1.44 -11.18 -5.54
C ALA A 111 0.34 -11.03 -6.59
N PHE A 112 0.39 -9.94 -7.36
CA PHE A 112 -0.52 -9.72 -8.48
C PHE A 112 -0.21 -10.67 -9.64
N HIS A 113 1.06 -10.79 -10.02
CA HIS A 113 1.48 -11.64 -11.14
C HIS A 113 1.19 -13.13 -10.93
N ARG A 114 1.30 -13.63 -9.70
CA ARG A 114 0.97 -15.04 -9.39
C ARG A 114 -0.49 -15.36 -9.66
N ARG A 115 -1.38 -14.42 -9.35
CA ARG A 115 -2.84 -14.62 -9.51
C ARG A 115 -3.33 -14.25 -10.90
N HIS A 116 -2.70 -13.25 -11.51
CA HIS A 116 -3.09 -12.69 -12.80
C HIS A 116 -1.84 -12.30 -13.60
N PRO A 117 -1.22 -13.27 -14.34
CA PRO A 117 0.07 -13.06 -14.99
C PRO A 117 0.09 -11.96 -16.05
N GLN A 118 -1.04 -11.63 -16.65
CA GLN A 118 -1.14 -10.60 -17.70
C GLN A 118 -1.76 -9.31 -17.17
N GLN A 119 -2.98 -9.38 -16.69
CA GLN A 119 -3.73 -8.24 -16.12
C GLN A 119 -4.83 -8.76 -15.21
N ILE A 120 -5.21 -7.98 -14.19
CA ILE A 120 -6.40 -8.31 -13.41
C ILE A 120 -7.63 -8.22 -14.31
N PRO A 121 -8.36 -9.34 -14.54
CA PRO A 121 -9.50 -9.34 -15.45
C PRO A 121 -10.54 -8.29 -15.06
N VAL A 122 -11.13 -7.63 -16.04
CA VAL A 122 -12.17 -6.61 -15.82
C VAL A 122 -13.32 -7.13 -14.94
N GLY A 123 -13.68 -8.41 -15.10
CA GLY A 123 -14.69 -9.05 -14.26
C GLY A 123 -14.31 -9.09 -12.78
N VAL A 124 -13.04 -9.35 -12.45
CA VAL A 124 -12.54 -9.35 -11.07
C VAL A 124 -12.58 -7.94 -10.49
N ARG A 125 -12.11 -6.93 -11.24
CA ARG A 125 -12.19 -5.53 -10.83
C ARG A 125 -13.63 -5.08 -10.57
N ARG A 126 -14.58 -5.45 -11.44
CA ARG A 126 -16.00 -5.15 -11.25
C ARG A 126 -16.57 -5.86 -10.02
N ALA A 127 -16.19 -7.12 -9.78
CA ALA A 127 -16.65 -7.87 -8.61
C ALA A 127 -16.15 -7.22 -7.31
N VAL A 128 -14.87 -6.83 -7.23
CA VAL A 128 -14.31 -6.13 -6.07
C VAL A 128 -15.07 -4.83 -5.82
N ARG A 129 -15.25 -3.97 -6.83
CA ARG A 129 -15.99 -2.71 -6.69
C ARG A 129 -17.41 -2.93 -6.21
N ARG A 130 -18.12 -3.88 -6.80
CA ARG A 130 -19.49 -4.22 -6.37
C ARG A 130 -19.53 -4.64 -4.91
N THR A 131 -18.57 -5.43 -4.43
CA THR A 131 -18.49 -5.83 -3.02
C THR A 131 -18.33 -4.62 -2.10
N PHE A 132 -17.53 -3.63 -2.50
CA PHE A 132 -17.41 -2.37 -1.74
C PHE A 132 -18.70 -1.55 -1.78
N ASP A 133 -19.35 -1.43 -2.93
CA ASP A 133 -20.61 -0.71 -3.09
C ASP A 133 -21.73 -1.36 -2.27
N GLU A 134 -21.84 -2.70 -2.30
CA GLU A 134 -22.80 -3.48 -1.50
C GLU A 134 -22.54 -3.32 0.01
N ALA A 135 -21.30 -3.09 0.43
CA ALA A 135 -20.94 -2.80 1.80
C ALA A 135 -21.14 -1.32 2.20
N GLY A 136 -21.68 -0.49 1.30
CA GLY A 136 -21.86 0.95 1.51
C GLY A 136 -20.54 1.74 1.54
N ARG A 137 -19.47 1.18 0.99
CA ARG A 137 -18.13 1.79 0.95
C ARG A 137 -17.77 2.10 -0.50
N GLY A 138 -17.96 3.34 -0.92
CA GLY A 138 -17.59 3.77 -2.26
C GLY A 138 -16.10 3.47 -2.55
N TYR A 139 -15.83 2.68 -3.59
CA TYR A 139 -14.47 2.48 -4.07
C TYR A 139 -14.10 3.66 -4.95
N GLU A 140 -13.45 4.66 -4.37
CA GLU A 140 -13.00 5.84 -5.12
C GLU A 140 -11.93 5.44 -6.13
N TYR A 141 -12.19 5.80 -7.39
CA TYR A 141 -11.34 5.45 -8.52
C TYR A 141 -9.94 6.08 -8.42
N ASP A 142 -9.84 7.21 -7.74
CA ASP A 142 -8.63 8.02 -7.67
C ASP A 142 -7.60 7.54 -6.65
N ILE A 143 -8.02 6.70 -5.67
CA ILE A 143 -7.12 6.16 -4.62
C ILE A 143 -6.63 4.75 -4.97
N GLY A 144 -6.98 4.22 -6.07
CA GLY A 144 -6.66 2.85 -6.43
C GLY A 144 -6.88 2.55 -7.89
N ALA A 145 -6.37 3.38 -8.76
CA ALA A 145 -6.08 2.90 -10.09
C ALA A 145 -5.16 1.70 -9.89
N VAL A 146 -5.72 0.49 -9.97
CA VAL A 146 -4.89 -0.72 -10.04
C VAL A 146 -3.93 -0.46 -11.18
N PRO A 147 -2.61 -0.49 -10.95
CA PRO A 147 -1.65 -0.22 -11.98
C PRO A 147 -2.00 -1.07 -13.20
N THR A 148 -2.20 -0.42 -14.32
CA THR A 148 -2.20 -1.11 -15.60
C THR A 148 -0.76 -1.53 -15.83
N TYR A 149 -0.51 -2.81 -15.86
CA TYR A 149 0.76 -3.35 -16.30
C TYR A 149 0.81 -3.18 -17.82
N ASP A 150 1.56 -2.19 -18.27
CA ASP A 150 2.02 -2.11 -19.65
C ASP A 150 3.28 -2.94 -19.82
#